data_539f0a57e730ddefca05987a36a8e5ff
#
_entry.id   539f0a57e730ddefca05987a36a8e5ff
#
_cell.length_a   1.000
_cell.length_b   1.000
_cell.length_c   1.000
_cell.angle_alpha   90.00
_cell.angle_beta   90.00
_cell.angle_gamma   90.00
#
_symmetry.space_group_name_H-M   'P 1'
#
loop_
_entity.id
_entity.type
_entity.pdbx_description
1 polymer ?
#
loop_
_entity_poly.entity_id
_entity_poly.type
_entity_poly.pdbx_seq_one_letter_code
_entity_poly.pdbx_strand_id
1 'polypeptide(L)'
;MLQVADLERKDVLFDLIKVDGKVGGSLADTQLIKGVLIDKDMSHPQMPSKVEDARIAILTCPFEPPRPKTKHKLDISSVEEFKKLQNYEKEKFLDMIRRVQDSGANLVICQWGFDDEANHLLMQNDLPAVRWVGGPEIEVNHHVDFALSFTFDTMMLS
;
A
#
# COMPACT_ATOMS: atom_id res chain seq x y z
N MET A 1 -4.35 13.31 20.34
CA MET A 1 -3.25 13.36 21.31
C MET A 1 -3.14 12.08 22.14
N LEU A 2 -4.18 11.61 22.81
CA LEU A 2 -4.10 10.40 23.65
C LEU A 2 -3.70 9.11 22.89
N GLN A 3 -3.95 9.02 21.60
CA GLN A 3 -3.55 7.87 20.77
C GLN A 3 -2.07 7.85 20.39
N VAL A 4 -1.41 8.98 20.50
CA VAL A 4 0.01 9.19 20.11
C VAL A 4 0.88 9.42 21.34
N ALA A 5 0.25 9.53 22.52
CA ALA A 5 0.96 9.76 23.77
C ALA A 5 1.45 8.44 24.37
N ASP A 6 2.73 8.36 24.62
CA ASP A 6 3.29 7.31 25.47
C ASP A 6 3.11 7.71 26.95
N LEU A 7 2.19 7.03 27.59
CA LEU A 7 1.83 7.33 28.99
C LEU A 7 2.94 6.92 29.98
N GLU A 8 3.79 5.96 29.62
CA GLU A 8 4.91 5.53 30.47
C GLU A 8 6.06 6.54 30.43
N ARG A 9 6.38 7.02 29.25
CA ARG A 9 7.43 8.03 29.03
C ARG A 9 6.96 9.44 29.29
N LYS A 10 5.64 9.66 29.36
CA LYS A 10 5.01 10.99 29.44
C LYS A 10 5.41 11.91 28.29
N ASP A 11 5.59 11.33 27.13
CA ASP A 11 6.01 12.00 25.91
C ASP A 11 4.96 11.89 24.81
N VAL A 12 4.92 12.85 23.90
CA VAL A 12 4.02 12.88 22.76
C VAL A 12 4.84 13.11 21.50
N LEU A 13 4.84 12.13 20.60
CA LEU A 13 5.47 12.25 19.29
C LEU A 13 4.61 13.15 18.39
N PHE A 14 4.89 14.45 18.40
CA PHE A 14 4.15 15.44 17.59
C PHE A 14 4.29 15.21 16.10
N ASP A 15 5.39 14.61 15.64
CA ASP A 15 5.66 14.33 14.22
C ASP A 15 4.64 13.32 13.64
N LEU A 16 3.98 12.53 14.49
CA LEU A 16 2.92 11.62 14.09
C LEU A 16 1.55 12.30 13.94
N ILE A 17 1.44 13.58 14.31
CA ILE A 17 0.19 14.33 14.23
C ILE A 17 0.24 15.22 12.98
N LYS A 18 -0.41 14.76 11.91
CA LYS A 18 -0.59 15.56 10.70
C LYS A 18 -1.90 16.32 10.78
N VAL A 19 -1.86 17.62 10.56
CA VAL A 19 -3.05 18.48 10.45
C VAL A 19 -3.20 18.90 9.00
N ASP A 20 -4.26 18.45 8.36
CA ASP A 20 -4.58 18.79 6.98
C ASP A 20 -5.93 19.51 6.92
N GLY A 21 -6.04 20.48 6.01
CA GLY A 21 -7.25 21.24 5.77
C GLY A 21 -7.82 20.95 4.39
N LYS A 22 -9.05 20.43 4.35
CA LYS A 22 -9.80 20.23 3.10
C LYS A 22 -11.12 20.97 3.16
N VAL A 23 -11.62 21.41 2.00
CA VAL A 23 -12.92 22.08 1.87
C VAL A 23 -14.01 20.99 1.75
N GLY A 24 -15.06 21.10 2.56
CA GLY A 24 -16.23 20.20 2.53
C GLY A 24 -16.55 19.67 3.93
N GLY A 25 -17.65 18.91 4.02
CA GLY A 25 -18.15 18.35 5.26
C GLY A 25 -18.85 19.36 6.18
N SER A 26 -19.46 18.84 7.24
CA SER A 26 -20.07 19.62 8.30
C SER A 26 -19.46 19.28 9.65
N LEU A 27 -19.66 20.16 10.65
CA LEU A 27 -19.16 19.92 12.00
C LEU A 27 -19.79 18.66 12.63
N ALA A 28 -21.01 18.30 12.22
CA ALA A 28 -21.72 17.13 12.67
C ALA A 28 -21.09 15.80 12.18
N ASP A 29 -20.32 15.84 11.11
CA ASP A 29 -19.65 14.66 10.51
C ASP A 29 -18.32 14.34 11.20
N THR A 30 -17.97 15.08 12.26
CA THR A 30 -16.73 14.87 13.00
C THR A 30 -16.72 13.49 13.66
N GLN A 31 -15.75 12.66 13.31
CA GLN A 31 -15.60 11.31 13.84
C GLN A 31 -14.21 11.11 14.45
N LEU A 32 -14.14 10.35 15.53
CA LEU A 32 -12.89 9.88 16.10
C LEU A 32 -12.59 8.47 15.55
N ILE A 33 -11.61 8.36 14.67
CA ILE A 33 -11.14 7.09 14.14
C ILE A 33 -10.06 6.53 15.07
N LYS A 34 -10.26 5.31 15.55
CA LYS A 34 -9.23 4.58 16.30
C LYS A 34 -8.33 3.86 15.30
N GLY A 35 -7.29 4.53 14.85
CA GLY A 35 -6.40 3.99 13.83
C GLY A 35 -5.66 5.09 13.08
N VAL A 36 -5.14 4.75 11.92
CA VAL A 36 -4.41 5.64 11.03
C VAL A 36 -5.28 5.97 9.82
N LEU A 37 -5.33 7.24 9.45
CA LEU A 37 -5.97 7.70 8.23
C LEU A 37 -4.90 7.90 7.14
N ILE A 38 -5.04 7.18 6.03
CA ILE A 38 -4.21 7.33 4.83
C ILE A 38 -5.08 7.97 3.76
N ASP A 39 -4.71 9.16 3.29
CA ASP A 39 -5.41 9.88 2.23
C ASP A 39 -5.01 9.32 0.84
N LYS A 40 -5.29 8.05 0.62
CA LYS A 40 -5.03 7.32 -0.63
C LYS A 40 -6.12 6.31 -0.89
N ASP A 41 -6.45 6.15 -2.16
CA ASP A 41 -7.38 5.12 -2.61
C ASP A 41 -6.66 3.79 -2.88
N MET A 42 -7.45 2.71 -3.00
CA MET A 42 -6.94 1.44 -3.49
C MET A 42 -6.32 1.62 -4.88
N SER A 43 -5.31 0.84 -5.19
CA SER A 43 -4.56 0.97 -6.44
C SER A 43 -5.41 0.70 -7.68
N HIS A 44 -6.51 -0.01 -7.55
CA HIS A 44 -7.45 -0.31 -8.62
C HIS A 44 -8.91 -0.20 -8.14
N PRO A 45 -9.82 0.40 -8.92
CA PRO A 45 -11.23 0.61 -8.51
C PRO A 45 -12.02 -0.68 -8.24
N GLN A 46 -11.60 -1.81 -8.81
CA GLN A 46 -12.24 -3.10 -8.62
C GLN A 46 -11.76 -3.84 -7.36
N MET A 47 -10.77 -3.32 -6.67
CA MET A 47 -10.34 -3.88 -5.39
C MET A 47 -11.39 -3.62 -4.31
N PRO A 48 -11.52 -4.51 -3.31
CA PRO A 48 -12.48 -4.33 -2.24
C PRO A 48 -12.19 -3.04 -1.46
N SER A 49 -13.23 -2.23 -1.26
CA SER A 49 -13.13 -0.98 -0.48
C SER A 49 -12.99 -1.22 1.03
N LYS A 50 -13.29 -2.42 1.51
CA LYS A 50 -13.20 -2.81 2.91
C LYS A 50 -12.51 -4.16 3.02
N VAL A 51 -11.51 -4.24 3.89
CA VAL A 51 -10.81 -5.48 4.23
C VAL A 51 -10.97 -5.68 5.74
N GLU A 52 -11.61 -6.78 6.14
CA GLU A 52 -11.77 -7.16 7.54
C GLU A 52 -10.57 -8.02 7.97
N ASP A 53 -10.19 -7.94 9.24
CA ASP A 53 -9.01 -8.63 9.80
C ASP A 53 -7.75 -8.43 8.96
N ALA A 54 -7.50 -7.18 8.57
CA ALA A 54 -6.40 -6.83 7.70
C ALA A 54 -5.05 -7.14 8.35
N ARG A 55 -4.28 -8.02 7.70
CA ARG A 55 -2.87 -8.24 7.98
C ARG A 55 -2.08 -7.51 6.90
N ILE A 56 -1.40 -6.45 7.31
CA ILE A 56 -0.82 -5.49 6.38
C ILE A 56 0.65 -5.80 6.15
N ALA A 57 1.04 -5.95 4.89
CA ALA A 57 2.43 -5.92 4.48
C ALA A 57 2.81 -4.50 4.06
N ILE A 58 3.76 -3.91 4.76
CA ILE A 58 4.28 -2.58 4.44
C ILE A 58 5.55 -2.73 3.62
N LEU A 59 5.54 -2.20 2.40
CA LEU A 59 6.65 -2.28 1.46
C LEU A 59 7.28 -0.88 1.28
N THR A 60 8.51 -0.73 1.71
CA THR A 60 9.33 0.47 1.48
C THR A 60 10.12 0.40 0.17
N CYS A 61 10.15 -0.76 -0.47
CA CYS A 61 10.76 -0.98 -1.76
C CYS A 61 9.73 -0.89 -2.90
N PRO A 62 10.16 -0.59 -4.14
CA PRO A 62 9.30 -0.68 -5.30
C PRO A 62 8.75 -2.10 -5.46
N PHE A 63 7.46 -2.22 -5.68
CA PHE A 63 6.81 -3.51 -5.93
C PHE A 63 6.73 -3.76 -7.43
N GLU A 64 7.91 -3.92 -8.02
CA GLU A 64 8.13 -4.14 -9.44
C GLU A 64 9.22 -5.20 -9.65
N PRO A 65 9.23 -5.90 -10.80
CA PRO A 65 10.34 -6.76 -11.16
C PRO A 65 11.66 -5.97 -11.14
N PRO A 66 12.76 -6.56 -10.65
CA PRO A 66 14.03 -5.87 -10.56
C PRO A 66 14.52 -5.46 -11.95
N ARG A 67 14.66 -4.16 -12.16
CA ARG A 67 15.24 -3.61 -13.39
C ARG A 67 16.73 -3.37 -13.22
N PRO A 68 17.58 -3.75 -14.17
CA PRO A 68 19.01 -3.50 -14.07
C PRO A 68 19.29 -1.98 -14.06
N LYS A 69 20.04 -1.52 -13.06
CA LYS A 69 20.43 -0.10 -12.92
C LYS A 69 21.45 0.36 -13.97
N THR A 70 22.09 -0.55 -14.63
CA THR A 70 23.12 -0.28 -15.63
C THR A 70 22.52 -0.36 -17.04
N LYS A 71 23.07 0.46 -17.95
CA LYS A 71 22.66 0.48 -19.36
C LYS A 71 23.14 -0.81 -20.06
N HIS A 72 22.55 -1.94 -19.73
CA HIS A 72 22.72 -3.17 -20.49
C HIS A 72 21.79 -3.14 -21.70
N LYS A 73 22.38 -3.25 -22.89
CA LYS A 73 21.60 -3.57 -24.09
C LYS A 73 21.40 -5.08 -24.09
N LEU A 74 20.13 -5.48 -24.02
CA LEU A 74 19.74 -6.84 -24.35
C LEU A 74 19.55 -6.90 -25.85
N ASP A 75 20.48 -7.54 -26.57
CA ASP A 75 20.29 -7.84 -27.98
C ASP A 75 19.37 -9.05 -28.11
N ILE A 76 18.08 -8.76 -28.30
CA ILE A 76 17.06 -9.78 -28.53
C ILE A 76 16.94 -9.95 -30.04
N SER A 77 17.41 -11.08 -30.56
CA SER A 77 17.44 -11.37 -32.01
C SER A 77 16.21 -12.18 -32.45
N SER A 78 15.45 -12.78 -31.52
CA SER A 78 14.32 -13.63 -31.89
C SER A 78 13.06 -13.29 -31.08
N VAL A 79 11.90 -13.54 -31.70
CA VAL A 79 10.58 -13.39 -31.03
C VAL A 79 10.43 -14.34 -29.82
N GLU A 80 11.08 -15.49 -29.88
CA GLU A 80 11.05 -16.48 -28.80
C GLU A 80 11.80 -15.98 -27.57
N GLU A 81 12.93 -15.32 -27.74
CA GLU A 81 13.69 -14.72 -26.65
C GLU A 81 12.92 -13.57 -25.99
N PHE A 82 12.23 -12.77 -26.79
CA PHE A 82 11.35 -11.71 -26.25
C PHE A 82 10.22 -12.27 -25.39
N LYS A 83 9.55 -13.33 -25.86
CA LYS A 83 8.50 -14.00 -25.08
C LYS A 83 9.05 -14.61 -23.78
N LYS A 84 10.23 -15.21 -23.82
CA LYS A 84 10.88 -15.74 -22.61
C LYS A 84 11.16 -14.64 -21.58
N LEU A 85 11.58 -13.47 -22.02
CA LEU A 85 11.84 -12.33 -21.14
C LEU A 85 10.55 -11.82 -20.49
N GLN A 86 9.47 -11.66 -21.25
CA GLN A 86 8.17 -11.27 -20.72
C GLN A 86 7.63 -12.29 -19.69
N ASN A 87 7.75 -13.57 -19.98
CA ASN A 87 7.34 -14.61 -19.06
C ASN A 87 8.17 -14.59 -17.77
N TYR A 88 9.48 -14.36 -17.89
CA TYR A 88 10.37 -14.24 -16.74
C TYR A 88 9.98 -13.07 -15.83
N GLU A 89 9.65 -11.90 -16.38
CA GLU A 89 9.19 -10.75 -15.62
C GLU A 89 7.90 -11.05 -14.87
N LYS A 90 6.93 -11.69 -15.53
CA LYS A 90 5.67 -12.12 -14.91
C LYS A 90 5.88 -13.15 -13.79
N GLU A 91 6.71 -14.16 -14.03
CA GLU A 91 7.03 -15.17 -13.02
C GLU A 91 7.70 -14.57 -11.80
N LYS A 92 8.62 -13.62 -11.99
CA LYS A 92 9.26 -12.90 -10.89
C LYS A 92 8.27 -12.08 -10.08
N PHE A 93 7.35 -11.39 -10.74
CA PHE A 93 6.33 -10.63 -10.03
C PHE A 93 5.35 -11.53 -9.26
N LEU A 94 4.92 -12.64 -9.86
CA LEU A 94 4.09 -13.64 -9.18
C LEU A 94 4.81 -14.26 -7.98
N ASP A 95 6.11 -14.48 -8.06
CA ASP A 95 6.92 -14.96 -6.91
C ASP A 95 6.92 -13.92 -5.78
N MET A 96 7.03 -12.63 -6.11
CA MET A 96 6.92 -11.56 -5.11
C MET A 96 5.54 -11.54 -4.44
N ILE A 97 4.46 -11.67 -5.21
CA ILE A 97 3.09 -11.75 -4.67
C ILE A 97 2.96 -12.95 -3.73
N ARG A 98 3.43 -14.12 -4.16
CA ARG A 98 3.40 -15.33 -3.32
C ARG A 98 4.12 -15.15 -2.00
N ARG A 99 5.31 -14.55 -2.00
CA ARG A 99 6.05 -14.26 -0.76
C ARG A 99 5.28 -13.35 0.19
N VAL A 100 4.55 -12.37 -0.33
CA VAL A 100 3.69 -11.52 0.49
C VAL A 100 2.52 -12.33 1.05
N GLN A 101 1.87 -13.17 0.25
CA GLN A 101 0.79 -14.04 0.71
C GLN A 101 1.27 -15.08 1.73
N ASP A 102 2.45 -15.67 1.52
CA ASP A 102 3.06 -16.64 2.44
C ASP A 102 3.38 -16.03 3.81
N SER A 103 3.58 -14.70 3.89
CA SER A 103 3.68 -13.98 5.16
C SER A 103 2.35 -13.87 5.91
N GLY A 104 1.25 -14.28 5.28
CA GLY A 104 -0.11 -14.19 5.80
C GLY A 104 -0.76 -12.82 5.66
N ALA A 105 -0.16 -11.90 4.90
CA ALA A 105 -0.73 -10.59 4.63
C ALA A 105 -1.87 -10.68 3.60
N ASN A 106 -2.94 -9.94 3.86
CA ASN A 106 -4.11 -9.83 2.98
C ASN A 106 -4.33 -8.39 2.45
N LEU A 107 -3.45 -7.46 2.81
CA LEU A 107 -3.42 -6.09 2.32
C LEU A 107 -1.97 -5.63 2.18
N VAL A 108 -1.66 -4.92 1.10
CA VAL A 108 -0.32 -4.37 0.85
C VAL A 108 -0.38 -2.85 0.85
N ILE A 109 0.53 -2.24 1.60
CA ILE A 109 0.77 -0.79 1.55
C ILE A 109 2.17 -0.57 0.99
N CYS A 110 2.28 0.10 -0.16
CA CYS A 110 3.54 0.36 -0.81
C CYS A 110 3.86 1.85 -0.83
N GLN A 111 5.11 2.20 -0.47
CA GLN A 111 5.59 3.58 -0.55
C GLN A 111 5.73 4.04 -2.00
N TRP A 112 6.05 3.14 -2.90
CA TRP A 112 6.25 3.40 -4.31
C TRP A 112 5.03 3.01 -5.15
N GLY A 113 5.04 3.43 -6.40
CA GLY A 113 4.05 2.99 -7.37
C GLY A 113 4.36 1.60 -7.92
N PHE A 114 3.41 1.08 -8.65
CA PHE A 114 3.57 -0.10 -9.49
C PHE A 114 2.71 0.03 -10.74
N ASP A 115 3.08 -0.70 -11.79
CA ASP A 115 2.47 -0.61 -13.11
C ASP A 115 1.05 -1.21 -13.15
N ASP A 116 0.29 -0.89 -14.19
CA ASP A 116 -1.09 -1.40 -14.36
C ASP A 116 -1.11 -2.93 -14.53
N GLU A 117 -0.08 -3.54 -15.12
CA GLU A 117 0.05 -4.99 -15.19
C GLU A 117 0.20 -5.60 -13.79
N ALA A 118 0.96 -4.94 -12.93
CA ALA A 118 1.09 -5.31 -11.53
C ALA A 118 -0.24 -5.22 -10.78
N ASN A 119 -1.03 -4.15 -11.00
CA ASN A 119 -2.37 -4.01 -10.45
C ASN A 119 -3.28 -5.18 -10.85
N HIS A 120 -3.23 -5.55 -12.13
CA HIS A 120 -4.04 -6.66 -12.64
C HIS A 120 -3.66 -8.00 -11.99
N LEU A 121 -2.37 -8.26 -11.85
CA LEU A 121 -1.88 -9.47 -11.19
C LEU A 121 -2.20 -9.51 -9.70
N LEU A 122 -2.14 -8.37 -9.01
CA LEU A 122 -2.56 -8.25 -7.61
C LEU A 122 -4.05 -8.55 -7.45
N MET A 123 -4.88 -7.99 -8.33
CA MET A 123 -6.31 -8.24 -8.35
C MET A 123 -6.65 -9.72 -8.64
N GLN A 124 -5.94 -10.36 -9.58
CA GLN A 124 -6.14 -11.78 -9.88
C GLN A 124 -5.78 -12.72 -8.72
N ASN A 125 -4.89 -12.27 -7.84
CA ASN A 125 -4.48 -13.02 -6.65
C ASN A 125 -5.20 -12.58 -5.37
N ASP A 126 -6.28 -11.80 -5.48
CA ASP A 126 -7.07 -11.30 -4.35
C ASP A 126 -6.22 -10.60 -3.27
N LEU A 127 -5.20 -9.87 -3.71
CA LEU A 127 -4.32 -9.10 -2.84
C LEU A 127 -4.51 -7.60 -3.07
N PRO A 128 -5.43 -6.95 -2.35
CA PRO A 128 -5.63 -5.51 -2.44
C PRO A 128 -4.38 -4.75 -2.01
N ALA A 129 -4.11 -3.65 -2.70
CA ALA A 129 -2.92 -2.87 -2.47
C ALA A 129 -3.20 -1.36 -2.54
N VAL A 130 -2.47 -0.60 -1.75
CA VAL A 130 -2.43 0.86 -1.78
C VAL A 130 -1.04 1.30 -2.20
N ARG A 131 -0.95 2.23 -3.15
CA ARG A 131 0.31 2.75 -3.69
C ARG A 131 0.53 4.20 -3.30
N TRP A 132 1.78 4.64 -3.38
CA TRP A 132 2.19 6.03 -3.13
C TRP A 132 1.87 6.52 -1.72
N VAL A 133 2.02 5.66 -0.73
CA VAL A 133 1.88 6.07 0.67
C VAL A 133 3.17 6.72 1.15
N GLY A 134 3.10 7.96 1.61
CA GLY A 134 4.28 8.72 2.01
C GLY A 134 5.05 8.08 3.17
N GLY A 135 6.36 8.37 3.24
CA GLY A 135 7.22 7.85 4.32
C GLY A 135 6.69 8.13 5.73
N PRO A 136 6.30 9.37 6.06
CA PRO A 136 5.73 9.70 7.38
C PRO A 136 4.44 8.94 7.69
N GLU A 137 3.59 8.70 6.68
CA GLU A 137 2.36 7.93 6.83
C GLU A 137 2.65 6.43 7.08
N ILE A 138 3.74 5.91 6.52
CA ILE A 138 4.19 4.54 6.75
C ILE A 138 4.78 4.38 8.16
N GLU A 139 5.55 5.35 8.64
CA GLU A 139 6.14 5.32 9.98
C GLU A 139 5.05 5.30 11.06
N VAL A 140 3.99 6.07 10.89
CA VAL A 140 2.83 6.03 11.79
C VAL A 140 2.22 4.63 11.84
N ASN A 141 2.10 3.98 10.69
CA ASN A 141 1.57 2.62 10.61
C ASN A 141 2.45 1.59 11.32
N HIS A 142 3.75 1.79 11.41
CA HIS A 142 4.67 0.87 12.07
C HIS A 142 4.60 0.95 13.61
N HIS A 143 4.19 2.08 14.17
CA HIS A 143 4.13 2.31 15.61
C HIS A 143 2.77 1.96 16.26
N VAL A 144 1.75 1.73 15.47
CA VAL A 144 0.43 1.35 15.97
C VAL A 144 0.29 -0.17 15.91
N ASP A 145 0.10 -0.83 17.06
CA ASP A 145 -0.21 -2.27 17.13
C ASP A 145 -1.48 -2.57 16.32
N PHE A 146 -1.28 -3.22 15.17
CA PHE A 146 -2.26 -3.33 14.12
C PHE A 146 -3.21 -4.53 14.31
N ALA A 147 -4.26 -4.34 15.09
CA ALA A 147 -5.52 -5.04 14.93
C ALA A 147 -6.58 -4.03 14.45
N LEU A 148 -6.49 -3.54 13.22
CA LEU A 148 -7.37 -2.51 12.69
C LEU A 148 -8.10 -2.99 11.45
N SER A 149 -9.42 -2.93 11.51
CA SER A 149 -10.27 -2.97 10.33
C SER A 149 -10.09 -1.67 9.56
N PHE A 150 -9.48 -1.74 8.38
CA PHE A 150 -9.43 -0.63 7.45
C PHE A 150 -10.79 -0.49 6.76
N THR A 151 -11.50 0.58 7.06
CA THR A 151 -12.62 1.05 6.24
C THR A 151 -12.12 2.22 5.40
N PHE A 152 -11.97 2.02 4.11
CA PHE A 152 -11.84 3.11 3.16
C PHE A 152 -13.23 3.68 2.93
N ASP A 153 -13.55 4.76 3.62
CA ASP A 153 -14.75 5.51 3.33
C ASP A 153 -14.46 6.40 2.13
N THR A 154 -14.89 5.93 0.97
CA THR A 154 -14.91 6.77 -0.23
C THR A 154 -15.94 7.84 0.02
N MET A 155 -15.55 9.00 0.52
CA MET A 155 -16.38 10.19 0.47
C MET A 155 -16.66 10.48 -1.02
N MET A 156 -17.78 9.98 -1.51
CA MET A 156 -18.39 10.46 -2.73
C MET A 156 -18.84 11.90 -2.48
N LEU A 157 -18.04 12.83 -2.94
CA LEU A 157 -18.50 14.19 -3.20
C LEU A 157 -19.42 14.13 -4.42
N SER A 158 -20.74 14.16 -4.17
CA SER A 158 -21.76 14.53 -5.16
C SER A 158 -21.81 16.03 -5.33
#